data_dbed9aab7a61c778219a235b6308cf0c
#
_entry.id   dbed9aab7a61c778219a235b6308cf0c
#
_cell.length_a   1.000
_cell.length_b   1.000
_cell.length_c   1.000
_cell.angle_alpha   90.00
_cell.angle_beta   90.00
_cell.angle_gamma   90.00
#
_symmetry.space_group_name_H-M   'P 1'
#
loop_
_entity.id
_entity.type
_entity.pdbx_description
1 polymer ?
#
loop_
_entity_poly.entity_id
_entity_poly.type
_entity_poly.pdbx_seq_one_letter_code
_entity_poly.pdbx_strand_id
1 'polypeptide(L)'
;MKEGFFVKAIQTAKYISIVILFMIDTSGSMSDDMITAAYSEVKGAIDQFGGKLEGWLGFFDAAIIEPKRFTSLDEFKIIKPAGGGGTDFQIILEYVHKHMQDKLPTSIIILTDGYAPFPEEELAGGIPVLWLLNNEEVNPPWGKIARIVV
;
A
#
# COMPACT_ATOMS: atom_id res chain seq x y z
N MET A 1 7.82 1.96 11.74
CA MET A 1 8.10 2.96 10.69
C MET A 1 8.42 4.30 11.32
N LYS A 2 9.39 4.97 10.79
CA LYS A 2 9.66 6.34 11.21
C LYS A 2 8.58 7.25 10.64
N GLU A 3 8.00 8.08 11.50
CA GLU A 3 6.89 8.96 11.13
C GLU A 3 7.20 9.95 10.00
N GLY A 4 8.47 10.37 9.87
CA GLY A 4 8.83 11.52 9.07
C GLY A 4 8.39 11.50 7.62
N PHE A 5 8.43 10.34 6.96
CA PHE A 5 8.09 10.29 5.54
C PHE A 5 6.59 10.40 5.30
N PHE A 6 5.79 9.61 5.98
CA PHE A 6 4.33 9.65 5.87
C PHE A 6 3.77 11.00 6.27
N VAL A 7 4.20 11.51 7.41
CA VAL A 7 3.71 12.75 7.97
C VAL A 7 3.97 13.90 7.02
N LYS A 8 5.18 14.00 6.46
CA LYS A 8 5.50 15.07 5.52
C LYS A 8 4.69 15.01 4.24
N ALA A 9 4.52 13.81 3.68
CA ALA A 9 3.76 13.64 2.44
C ALA A 9 2.30 14.08 2.62
N ILE A 10 1.70 13.80 3.77
CA ILE A 10 0.32 14.15 4.04
C ILE A 10 0.15 15.59 4.47
N GLN A 11 1.08 16.13 5.27
CA GLN A 11 1.00 17.52 5.76
C GLN A 11 1.13 18.56 4.66
N THR A 12 1.85 18.28 3.59
CA THR A 12 1.98 19.23 2.48
C THR A 12 0.68 19.45 1.72
N ALA A 13 -0.31 18.57 1.88
CA ALA A 13 -1.58 18.67 1.16
C ALA A 13 -2.74 19.06 2.08
N LYS A 14 -2.50 19.90 3.05
CA LYS A 14 -3.45 20.23 4.12
C LYS A 14 -4.79 20.83 3.68
N TYR A 15 -4.95 21.28 2.46
CA TYR A 15 -6.21 21.83 1.94
C TYR A 15 -6.83 21.02 0.81
N ILE A 16 -6.20 19.91 0.44
CA ILE A 16 -6.63 19.04 -0.66
C ILE A 16 -6.97 17.69 -0.08
N SER A 17 -8.11 17.13 -0.49
CA SER A 17 -8.45 15.75 -0.14
C SER A 17 -7.42 14.83 -0.79
N ILE A 18 -6.67 14.09 0.02
CA ILE A 18 -5.65 13.16 -0.44
C ILE A 18 -6.27 11.76 -0.49
N VAL A 19 -6.10 11.09 -1.63
CA VAL A 19 -6.51 9.69 -1.80
C VAL A 19 -5.27 8.81 -1.78
N ILE A 20 -5.15 7.95 -0.78
CA ILE A 20 -4.04 7.01 -0.67
C ILE A 20 -4.56 5.60 -0.85
N LEU A 21 -3.94 4.85 -1.76
CA LEU A 21 -4.19 3.43 -1.92
C LEU A 21 -3.13 2.65 -1.15
N PHE A 22 -3.57 1.87 -0.17
CA PHE A 22 -2.72 0.96 0.58
C PHE A 22 -2.95 -0.46 0.08
N MET A 23 -1.88 -1.15 -0.31
CA MET A 23 -1.96 -2.54 -0.74
C MET A 23 -1.03 -3.38 0.13
N ILE A 24 -1.60 -4.36 0.83
CA ILE A 24 -0.85 -5.25 1.71
C ILE A 24 -0.59 -6.58 1.00
N ASP A 25 0.69 -6.94 0.92
CA ASP A 25 1.16 -8.22 0.41
C ASP A 25 0.76 -9.34 1.38
N THR A 26 0.04 -10.32 0.86
CA THR A 26 -0.39 -11.50 1.61
C THR A 26 0.17 -12.79 0.99
N SER A 27 1.25 -12.68 0.22
CA SER A 27 1.91 -13.83 -0.39
C SER A 27 2.51 -14.76 0.65
N GLY A 28 2.90 -15.96 0.23
CA GLY A 28 3.38 -17.01 1.13
C GLY A 28 4.61 -16.64 1.96
N SER A 29 5.45 -15.71 1.49
CA SER A 29 6.60 -15.22 2.23
C SER A 29 6.25 -14.24 3.35
N MET A 30 5.04 -13.71 3.36
CA MET A 30 4.55 -12.79 4.38
C MET A 30 3.93 -13.58 5.54
N SER A 31 4.55 -13.53 6.71
CA SER A 31 3.98 -14.16 7.90
C SER A 31 2.75 -13.40 8.40
N ASP A 32 1.95 -14.04 9.24
CA ASP A 32 0.78 -13.40 9.85
C ASP A 32 1.19 -12.17 10.66
N ASP A 33 2.34 -12.22 11.34
CA ASP A 33 2.85 -11.07 12.10
C ASP A 33 3.23 -9.92 11.19
N MET A 34 3.84 -10.19 10.04
CA MET A 34 4.18 -9.17 9.04
C MET A 34 2.92 -8.50 8.48
N ILE A 35 1.91 -9.30 8.15
CA ILE A 35 0.64 -8.78 7.63
C ILE A 35 -0.07 -7.93 8.69
N THR A 36 -0.08 -8.40 9.92
CA THR A 36 -0.69 -7.66 11.04
C THR A 36 0.05 -6.34 11.28
N ALA A 37 1.36 -6.33 11.23
CA ALA A 37 2.16 -5.12 11.38
C ALA A 37 1.86 -4.13 10.25
N ALA A 38 1.76 -4.61 9.02
CA ALA A 38 1.40 -3.78 7.86
C ALA A 38 0.01 -3.16 8.03
N TYR A 39 -0.96 -3.97 8.42
CA TYR A 39 -2.31 -3.49 8.69
C TYR A 39 -2.33 -2.41 9.79
N SER A 40 -1.57 -2.61 10.86
CA SER A 40 -1.49 -1.64 11.96
C SER A 40 -0.91 -0.31 11.51
N GLU A 41 0.07 -0.33 10.59
CA GLU A 41 0.62 0.90 10.01
C GLU A 41 -0.44 1.66 9.21
N VAL A 42 -1.22 0.95 8.40
CA VAL A 42 -2.31 1.55 7.63
C VAL A 42 -3.34 2.18 8.55
N LYS A 43 -3.79 1.44 9.56
CA LYS A 43 -4.76 1.92 10.53
C LYS A 43 -4.26 3.16 11.26
N GLY A 44 -3.01 3.13 11.71
CA GLY A 44 -2.39 4.26 12.39
C GLY A 44 -2.33 5.51 11.52
N ALA A 45 -1.97 5.36 10.25
CA ALA A 45 -1.91 6.46 9.31
C ALA A 45 -3.29 7.08 9.09
N ILE A 46 -4.30 6.26 8.89
CA ILE A 46 -5.67 6.75 8.64
C ILE A 46 -6.24 7.42 9.89
N ASP A 47 -6.05 6.83 11.06
CA ASP A 47 -6.53 7.40 12.32
C ASP A 47 -5.86 8.75 12.63
N GLN A 48 -4.56 8.86 12.34
CA GLN A 48 -3.80 10.09 12.57
C GLN A 48 -4.25 11.23 11.65
N PHE A 49 -4.64 10.92 10.42
CA PHE A 49 -4.99 11.91 9.41
C PHE A 49 -6.48 11.88 9.02
N GLY A 50 -7.32 11.34 9.88
CA GLY A 50 -8.76 11.27 9.65
C GLY A 50 -9.34 12.64 9.26
N GLY A 51 -10.19 12.65 8.24
CA GLY A 51 -10.78 13.86 7.69
C GLY A 51 -9.93 14.55 6.62
N LYS A 52 -8.63 14.27 6.53
CA LYS A 52 -7.74 14.81 5.50
C LYS A 52 -7.29 13.75 4.49
N LEU A 53 -7.44 12.51 4.86
CA LEU A 53 -6.99 11.36 4.08
C LEU A 53 -8.19 10.48 3.75
N GLU A 54 -8.40 10.25 2.46
CA GLU A 54 -9.28 9.19 2.01
C GLU A 54 -8.42 7.96 1.73
N GLY A 55 -8.50 6.96 2.60
CA GLY A 55 -7.72 5.74 2.48
C GLY A 55 -8.51 4.63 1.82
N TRP A 56 -7.86 3.90 0.94
CA TRP A 56 -8.37 2.69 0.33
C TRP A 56 -7.41 1.56 0.67
N LEU A 57 -7.93 0.44 1.10
CA LEU A 57 -7.12 -0.70 1.50
C LEU A 57 -7.51 -1.94 0.72
N GLY A 58 -6.54 -2.55 0.07
CA GLY A 58 -6.67 -3.84 -0.59
C GLY A 58 -5.54 -4.78 -0.17
N PHE A 59 -5.65 -6.00 -0.65
CA PHE A 59 -4.66 -7.06 -0.39
C PHE A 59 -4.30 -7.72 -1.72
N PHE A 60 -3.10 -8.27 -1.80
CA PHE A 60 -2.67 -8.94 -3.02
C PHE A 60 -1.66 -10.05 -2.75
N ASP A 61 -1.63 -10.99 -3.65
CA ASP A 61 -0.53 -11.94 -3.86
C ASP A 61 -0.26 -12.00 -5.37
N ALA A 62 -0.48 -13.10 -6.04
CA ALA A 62 -0.53 -13.15 -7.51
C ALA A 62 -1.90 -12.69 -8.05
N ALA A 63 -2.86 -12.47 -7.17
CA ALA A 63 -4.19 -11.94 -7.46
C ALA A 63 -4.48 -10.76 -6.54
N ILE A 64 -5.48 -9.96 -6.87
CA ILE A 64 -5.84 -8.79 -6.08
C ILE A 64 -7.18 -9.01 -5.38
N ILE A 65 -7.24 -8.59 -4.10
CA ILE A 65 -8.50 -8.36 -3.42
C ILE A 65 -8.81 -6.88 -3.58
N GLU A 66 -9.94 -6.61 -4.19
CA GLU A 66 -10.35 -5.25 -4.57
C GLU A 66 -10.27 -4.29 -3.38
N PRO A 67 -9.58 -3.15 -3.55
CA PRO A 67 -9.49 -2.16 -2.50
C PRO A 67 -10.86 -1.60 -2.12
N LYS A 68 -11.04 -1.40 -0.82
CA LYS A 68 -12.24 -0.80 -0.26
C LYS A 68 -11.87 0.45 0.51
N ARG A 69 -12.77 1.44 0.47
CA ARG A 69 -12.58 2.66 1.24
C ARG A 69 -12.54 2.32 2.72
N PHE A 70 -11.50 2.80 3.39
CA PHE A 70 -11.28 2.60 4.81
C PHE A 70 -11.84 3.79 5.58
N THR A 71 -12.67 3.52 6.58
CA THR A 71 -13.07 4.53 7.58
C THR A 71 -12.53 4.12 8.93
N SER A 72 -12.24 5.08 9.81
CA SER A 72 -11.66 4.80 11.12
C SER A 72 -12.55 3.96 12.02
N LEU A 73 -13.83 3.84 11.68
CA LEU A 73 -14.80 3.07 12.45
C LEU A 73 -15.00 1.65 11.91
N ASP A 74 -14.43 1.34 10.75
CA ASP A 74 -14.62 0.05 10.12
C ASP A 74 -13.77 -1.01 10.80
N GLU A 75 -14.36 -2.17 11.02
CA GLU A 75 -13.59 -3.36 11.37
C GLU A 75 -12.96 -3.92 10.11
N PHE A 76 -11.64 -4.01 10.12
CA PHE A 76 -10.92 -4.59 9.02
C PHE A 76 -10.64 -6.05 9.27
N LYS A 77 -10.94 -6.84 8.28
CA LYS A 77 -10.61 -8.25 8.25
C LYS A 77 -9.50 -8.43 7.22
N ILE A 78 -8.39 -9.02 7.62
CA ILE A 78 -7.33 -9.37 6.67
C ILE A 78 -7.86 -10.46 5.76
N ILE A 79 -7.89 -10.20 4.46
CA ILE A 79 -8.41 -11.12 3.46
C ILE A 79 -7.26 -11.54 2.56
N LYS A 80 -6.97 -12.84 2.53
CA LYS A 80 -5.98 -13.39 1.61
C LYS A 80 -6.66 -13.77 0.31
N PRO A 81 -6.13 -13.39 -0.85
CA PRO A 81 -6.67 -13.84 -2.13
C PRO A 81 -6.66 -15.34 -2.24
N ALA A 82 -7.60 -15.89 -2.99
CA ALA A 82 -7.60 -17.31 -3.34
C ALA A 82 -6.59 -17.54 -4.46
N GLY A 83 -5.70 -18.53 -4.31
CA GLY A 83 -4.76 -18.93 -5.37
C GLY A 83 -3.30 -18.91 -4.93
N GLY A 84 -2.41 -19.10 -5.82
CA GLY A 84 -1.05 -19.54 -5.79
C GLY A 84 -0.02 -19.02 -4.80
N GLY A 85 -0.30 -18.08 -3.94
CA GLY A 85 0.66 -17.62 -2.92
C GLY A 85 1.91 -16.90 -3.44
N GLY A 86 2.01 -16.63 -4.74
CA GLY A 86 3.07 -15.83 -5.32
C GLY A 86 2.84 -14.33 -5.10
N THR A 87 3.71 -13.50 -5.67
CA THR A 87 3.60 -12.04 -5.54
C THR A 87 3.70 -11.39 -6.92
N ASP A 88 2.74 -10.54 -7.24
CA ASP A 88 2.76 -9.76 -8.48
C ASP A 88 2.44 -8.31 -8.16
N PHE A 89 3.45 -7.44 -8.22
CA PHE A 89 3.25 -6.01 -7.99
C PHE A 89 2.59 -5.31 -9.17
N GLN A 90 2.77 -5.81 -10.37
CA GLN A 90 2.26 -5.19 -11.59
C GLN A 90 0.74 -5.12 -11.59
N ILE A 91 0.07 -6.11 -11.01
CA ILE A 91 -1.40 -6.14 -10.97
C ILE A 91 -2.00 -4.98 -10.19
N ILE A 92 -1.26 -4.43 -9.23
CA ILE A 92 -1.71 -3.25 -8.47
C ILE A 92 -1.79 -2.04 -9.41
N LEU A 93 -0.74 -1.81 -10.18
CA LEU A 93 -0.67 -0.67 -11.09
C LEU A 93 -1.69 -0.81 -12.22
N GLU A 94 -1.86 -2.02 -12.73
CA GLU A 94 -2.88 -2.30 -13.74
C GLU A 94 -4.28 -2.07 -13.20
N TYR A 95 -4.54 -2.50 -11.97
CA TYR A 95 -5.83 -2.29 -11.32
C TYR A 95 -6.16 -0.80 -11.19
N VAL A 96 -5.21 -0.01 -10.74
CA VAL A 96 -5.39 1.43 -10.55
C VAL A 96 -5.82 2.09 -11.86
N HIS A 97 -5.10 1.84 -12.95
CA HIS A 97 -5.36 2.48 -14.22
C HIS A 97 -6.57 1.91 -14.95
N LYS A 98 -7.01 0.72 -14.59
CA LYS A 98 -8.17 0.08 -15.19
C LYS A 98 -9.46 0.34 -14.43
N HIS A 99 -9.41 0.37 -13.09
CA HIS A 99 -10.59 0.38 -12.24
C HIS A 99 -10.72 1.62 -11.34
N MET A 100 -9.70 2.45 -11.24
CA MET A 100 -9.73 3.65 -10.42
C MET A 100 -9.56 4.94 -11.24
N GLN A 101 -9.90 4.91 -12.52
CA GLN A 101 -9.73 6.07 -13.41
C GLN A 101 -10.53 7.28 -12.97
N ASP A 102 -11.71 7.07 -12.38
CA ASP A 102 -12.54 8.16 -11.91
C ASP A 102 -12.00 8.84 -10.66
N LYS A 103 -11.12 8.16 -9.93
CA LYS A 103 -10.54 8.68 -8.70
C LYS A 103 -9.14 8.09 -8.52
N LEU A 104 -8.19 8.60 -9.28
CA LEU A 104 -6.82 8.13 -9.20
C LEU A 104 -6.24 8.45 -7.82
N PRO A 105 -5.50 7.50 -7.22
CA PRO A 105 -4.80 7.78 -5.98
C PRO A 105 -3.79 8.91 -6.14
N THR A 106 -3.65 9.72 -5.11
CA THR A 106 -2.58 10.72 -5.01
C THR A 106 -1.24 10.00 -4.82
N SER A 107 -1.26 8.87 -4.13
CA SER A 107 -0.09 8.03 -3.90
C SER A 107 -0.53 6.59 -3.68
N ILE A 108 0.36 5.65 -4.02
CA ILE A 108 0.16 4.21 -3.78
C ILE A 108 1.23 3.79 -2.78
N ILE A 109 0.81 3.10 -1.72
CA ILE A 109 1.71 2.55 -0.72
C ILE A 109 1.58 1.04 -0.73
N ILE A 110 2.69 0.36 -1.02
CA ILE A 110 2.73 -1.09 -1.11
C ILE A 110 3.53 -1.62 0.07
N LEU A 111 2.86 -2.39 0.94
CA LEU A 111 3.44 -2.96 2.14
C LEU A 111 3.78 -4.42 1.84
N THR A 112 5.08 -4.73 1.80
CA THR A 112 5.58 -6.01 1.27
C THR A 112 6.95 -6.34 1.84
N ASP A 113 7.38 -7.59 1.70
CA ASP A 113 8.77 -7.97 1.91
C ASP A 113 9.65 -7.70 0.67
N GLY A 114 9.03 -7.43 -0.47
CA GLY A 114 9.72 -7.06 -1.70
C GLY A 114 10.36 -8.21 -2.47
N TYR A 115 10.11 -9.45 -2.07
CA TYR A 115 10.73 -10.62 -2.72
C TYR A 115 9.92 -11.05 -3.96
N ALA A 116 9.92 -10.21 -4.97
CA ALA A 116 9.31 -10.48 -6.26
C ALA A 116 9.89 -9.51 -7.31
N PRO A 117 9.73 -9.78 -8.60
CA PRO A 117 10.15 -8.84 -9.64
C PRO A 117 9.39 -7.52 -9.51
N PHE A 118 10.11 -6.41 -9.66
CA PHE A 118 9.49 -5.10 -9.64
C PHE A 118 9.00 -4.73 -11.05
N PRO A 119 7.81 -4.10 -11.13
CA PRO A 119 7.28 -3.66 -12.42
C PRO A 119 8.06 -2.45 -12.94
N GLU A 120 7.90 -2.15 -14.23
CA GLU A 120 8.47 -0.94 -14.81
C GLU A 120 7.79 0.30 -14.23
N GLU A 121 8.57 1.33 -13.97
CA GLU A 121 8.09 2.58 -13.36
C GLU A 121 6.98 3.24 -14.19
N GLU A 122 7.04 3.12 -15.50
CA GLU A 122 6.06 3.69 -16.43
C GLU A 122 4.64 3.20 -16.16
N LEU A 123 4.49 2.00 -15.62
CA LEU A 123 3.18 1.44 -15.29
C LEU A 123 2.48 2.20 -14.15
N ALA A 124 3.21 2.94 -13.36
CA ALA A 124 2.61 3.79 -12.33
C ALA A 124 1.90 5.01 -12.92
N GLY A 125 2.18 5.35 -14.18
CA GLY A 125 1.50 6.45 -14.86
C GLY A 125 1.69 7.80 -14.20
N GLY A 126 2.85 8.03 -13.57
CA GLY A 126 3.14 9.27 -12.86
C GLY A 126 2.65 9.33 -11.41
N ILE A 127 1.94 8.31 -10.93
CA ILE A 127 1.50 8.27 -9.53
C ILE A 127 2.69 7.89 -8.64
N PRO A 128 3.00 8.68 -7.61
CA PRO A 128 4.06 8.31 -6.68
C PRO A 128 3.77 6.99 -5.97
N VAL A 129 4.78 6.12 -5.89
CA VAL A 129 4.71 4.85 -5.19
C VAL A 129 5.68 4.85 -4.03
N LEU A 130 5.21 4.47 -2.86
CA LEU A 130 6.03 4.21 -1.68
C LEU A 130 6.05 2.71 -1.44
N TRP A 131 7.26 2.13 -1.44
CA TRP A 131 7.50 0.76 -1.03
C TRP A 131 7.78 0.75 0.47
N LEU A 132 6.87 0.19 1.24
CA LEU A 132 7.04 0.05 2.69
C LEU A 132 7.47 -1.39 2.97
N LEU A 133 8.76 -1.57 3.23
CA LEU A 133 9.39 -2.88 3.34
C LEU A 133 9.58 -3.28 4.79
N ASN A 134 9.49 -4.59 5.07
CA ASN A 134 9.70 -5.13 6.41
C ASN A 134 11.10 -5.73 6.61
N ASN A 135 12.05 -5.40 5.73
CA ASN A 135 13.44 -5.82 5.84
C ASN A 135 14.35 -4.70 5.33
N GLU A 136 15.66 -4.89 5.50
CA GLU A 136 16.67 -3.93 5.05
C GLU A 136 17.41 -4.38 3.81
N GLU A 137 17.07 -5.54 3.27
CA GLU A 137 17.82 -6.20 2.20
C GLU A 137 17.35 -5.83 0.81
N VAL A 138 16.04 -5.67 0.64
CA VAL A 138 15.45 -5.44 -0.66
C VAL A 138 15.46 -3.94 -0.99
N ASN A 139 15.90 -3.62 -2.20
CA ASN A 139 15.97 -2.25 -2.69
C ASN A 139 15.19 -2.13 -4.00
N PRO A 140 13.94 -1.65 -3.96
CA PRO A 140 13.19 -1.40 -5.17
C PRO A 140 13.95 -0.45 -6.11
N PRO A 141 13.91 -0.69 -7.42
CA PRO A 141 14.70 0.11 -8.39
C PRO A 141 14.16 1.52 -8.62
N TRP A 142 12.96 1.80 -8.18
CA TRP A 142 12.32 3.10 -8.33
C TRP A 142 11.30 3.32 -7.21
N GLY A 143 10.77 4.53 -7.14
CA GLY A 143 9.83 4.92 -6.09
C GLY A 143 10.52 5.34 -4.80
N LYS A 144 9.73 5.62 -3.78
CA LYS A 144 10.23 5.94 -2.45
C LYS A 144 10.28 4.67 -1.62
N ILE A 145 11.21 4.62 -0.68
CA ILE A 145 11.39 3.44 0.18
C ILE A 145 11.30 3.88 1.63
N ALA A 146 10.47 3.18 2.39
CA ALA A 146 10.45 3.26 3.84
C ALA A 146 10.49 1.84 4.39
N ARG A 147 10.92 1.68 5.63
CA ARG A 147 11.08 0.35 6.22
C ARG A 147 10.44 0.31 7.60
N ILE A 148 9.78 -0.81 7.89
CA ILE A 148 9.27 -1.10 9.23
C ILE A 148 10.05 -2.28 9.78
N VAL A 149 10.33 -2.21 11.08
CA VAL A 149 10.98 -3.31 11.79
C VAL A 149 9.89 -4.13 12.46
N VAL A 150 9.88 -5.40 12.13
CA VAL A 150 8.88 -6.34 12.67
C VAL A 150 9.56 -7.33 13.60
#